data_80cad60b2594436b96a25ebc27c6abc0
#
_entry.id   80cad60b2594436b96a25ebc27c6abc0
#
_cell.length_a   1.000
_cell.length_b   1.000
_cell.length_c   1.000
_cell.angle_alpha   90.00
_cell.angle_beta   90.00
_cell.angle_gamma   90.00
#
_symmetry.space_group_name_H-M   'P 1'
#
loop_
_entity.id
_entity.type
_entity.pdbx_description
1 polymer ?
#
loop_
_entity_poly.entity_id
_entity_poly.type
_entity_poly.pdbx_seq_one_letter_code
_entity_poly.pdbx_strand_id
1 'polypeptide(L)'
;DETEPQQEFSQEESQKLSWHVVHDADDEYGNPTQWSATLSEGIFLWIDKEVDGYAIYDTADTTRPALETFSTLQEAMDWGNELAESGREAEAEFSDEKEQNVVTKQTEDELDSIDTQSARESLENGEADRQTEEMLSQVLTGDWEPITLPSQEENKPVPDKSNAVNFHISDDRLGEGSPKEKFQRNVAAIRLLEQIEGENRYATPQEQQILSQYVGWGGLADAFDESKSNWSAEYHQLKELLSPEEYRMARESTLNAHYTSPVIIRQMYETLEKMGFSKGNVLEPSMGIGNFFGMMPDSMKESRLYGVELDSITGRIAKQLYPQADVQIKGFEKTDYPNDFFDVAIGNVPFGQYKVADKQYDKNNFLIHDYFFAKTLDKVRPGGVVAFITSKGTMDKASPEVRRYLAQRADLLGAVR
;
A
#
# COMPACT_ATOMS: atom_id res chain seq x y z
N ASP A 1 8.34 -45.79 52.26
CA ASP A 1 7.93 -44.50 51.73
C ASP A 1 8.83 -44.14 50.55
N GLU A 2 8.42 -44.61 49.37
CA GLU A 2 9.07 -44.35 48.10
C GLU A 2 8.38 -43.15 47.45
N THR A 3 9.09 -42.09 47.24
CA THR A 3 8.67 -40.93 46.44
C THR A 3 9.21 -41.10 45.04
N GLU A 4 8.33 -41.35 44.08
CA GLU A 4 8.59 -41.33 42.64
C GLU A 4 8.91 -39.91 42.17
N PRO A 5 9.87 -39.71 41.26
CA PRO A 5 10.12 -38.38 40.65
C PRO A 5 9.04 -38.09 39.59
N GLN A 6 8.38 -36.95 39.76
CA GLN A 6 7.51 -36.38 38.71
C GLN A 6 8.37 -35.96 37.52
N GLN A 7 8.15 -36.58 36.39
CA GLN A 7 8.60 -36.14 35.07
C GLN A 7 7.75 -34.90 34.69
N GLU A 8 8.35 -33.74 34.64
CA GLU A 8 7.82 -32.60 33.92
C GLU A 8 7.88 -32.90 32.41
N PHE A 9 6.73 -33.17 31.82
CA PHE A 9 6.56 -33.10 30.37
C PHE A 9 6.33 -31.63 30.01
N SER A 10 7.32 -31.01 29.41
CA SER A 10 7.10 -29.78 28.64
C SER A 10 6.35 -30.16 27.36
N GLN A 11 5.05 -29.91 27.34
CA GLN A 11 4.26 -29.91 26.12
C GLN A 11 4.46 -28.55 25.44
N GLU A 12 5.34 -28.46 24.47
CA GLU A 12 5.18 -27.53 23.35
C GLU A 12 4.01 -28.05 22.50
N GLU A 13 2.81 -27.58 22.81
CA GLU A 13 1.68 -27.69 21.87
C GLU A 13 1.98 -26.75 20.69
N SER A 14 2.39 -27.30 19.54
CA SER A 14 2.42 -26.58 18.29
C SER A 14 1.02 -26.01 18.05
N GLN A 15 0.88 -24.67 18.06
CA GLN A 15 -0.41 -24.03 17.81
C GLN A 15 -0.76 -24.22 16.33
N LYS A 16 -1.62 -25.19 16.04
CA LYS A 16 -2.22 -25.39 14.72
C LYS A 16 -3.02 -24.16 14.31
N LEU A 17 -3.12 -23.92 13.00
CA LEU A 17 -3.97 -22.86 12.44
C LEU A 17 -5.44 -23.09 12.83
N SER A 18 -6.14 -22.01 13.13
CA SER A 18 -7.58 -22.03 13.36
C SER A 18 -8.32 -21.82 12.05
N TRP A 19 -8.84 -22.88 11.46
CA TRP A 19 -9.60 -22.84 10.22
C TRP A 19 -11.07 -22.45 10.46
N HIS A 20 -11.57 -21.52 9.69
CA HIS A 20 -12.94 -21.01 9.75
C HIS A 20 -13.66 -21.27 8.43
N VAL A 21 -14.92 -21.71 8.51
CA VAL A 21 -15.78 -21.85 7.34
C VAL A 21 -16.15 -20.45 6.82
N VAL A 22 -16.08 -20.25 5.52
CA VAL A 22 -16.54 -19.04 4.84
C VAL A 22 -18.00 -19.22 4.43
N HIS A 23 -18.93 -18.75 5.24
CA HIS A 23 -20.37 -19.01 5.11
C HIS A 23 -21.05 -18.44 3.86
N ASP A 24 -20.38 -17.58 3.10
CA ASP A 24 -20.93 -16.98 1.87
C ASP A 24 -20.62 -17.83 0.61
N ALA A 25 -19.97 -18.99 0.79
CA ALA A 25 -19.52 -19.89 -0.27
C ALA A 25 -20.08 -21.31 -0.09
N ASP A 26 -21.34 -21.44 0.34
CA ASP A 26 -22.00 -22.74 0.47
C ASP A 26 -22.51 -23.22 -0.90
N ASP A 27 -22.50 -24.56 -1.11
CA ASP A 27 -23.10 -25.16 -2.29
C ASP A 27 -24.65 -25.08 -2.28
N GLU A 28 -25.29 -25.53 -3.34
CA GLU A 28 -26.76 -25.51 -3.46
C GLU A 28 -27.50 -26.36 -2.37
N TYR A 29 -26.76 -27.16 -1.61
CA TYR A 29 -27.27 -27.99 -0.50
C TYR A 29 -26.91 -27.40 0.87
N GLY A 30 -26.21 -26.24 0.92
CA GLY A 30 -25.79 -25.58 2.15
C GLY A 30 -24.54 -26.21 2.80
N ASN A 31 -23.72 -26.94 2.03
CA ASN A 31 -22.44 -27.44 2.55
C ASN A 31 -21.34 -26.42 2.26
N PRO A 32 -20.39 -26.20 3.20
CA PRO A 32 -19.27 -25.32 2.98
C PRO A 32 -18.42 -25.74 1.78
N THR A 33 -18.05 -24.75 0.97
CA THR A 33 -17.14 -24.94 -0.17
C THR A 33 -15.84 -24.16 -0.01
N GLN A 34 -15.71 -23.34 1.04
CA GLN A 34 -14.53 -22.53 1.27
C GLN A 34 -14.18 -22.43 2.76
N TRP A 35 -12.87 -22.45 3.08
CA TRP A 35 -12.33 -22.29 4.43
C TRP A 35 -11.18 -21.29 4.41
N SER A 36 -10.97 -20.58 5.51
CA SER A 36 -9.84 -19.68 5.67
C SER A 36 -9.19 -19.81 7.04
N ALA A 37 -7.89 -19.55 7.11
CA ALA A 37 -7.13 -19.45 8.35
C ALA A 37 -6.14 -18.29 8.29
N THR A 38 -5.83 -17.70 9.44
CA THR A 38 -4.80 -16.68 9.57
C THR A 38 -3.46 -17.35 9.82
N LEU A 39 -2.52 -17.16 8.92
CA LEU A 39 -1.16 -17.68 9.02
C LEU A 39 -0.29 -16.80 9.94
N SER A 40 -0.36 -15.47 9.73
CA SER A 40 0.24 -14.43 10.56
C SER A 40 -0.56 -13.13 10.41
N GLU A 41 -0.19 -12.04 11.11
CA GLU A 41 -0.88 -10.76 10.95
C GLU A 41 -0.92 -10.32 9.48
N GLY A 42 -2.10 -10.38 8.87
CA GLY A 42 -2.36 -9.97 7.49
C GLY A 42 -2.16 -11.04 6.42
N ILE A 43 -1.70 -12.25 6.75
CA ILE A 43 -1.57 -13.36 5.81
C ILE A 43 -2.64 -14.41 6.13
N PHE A 44 -3.45 -14.73 5.12
CA PHE A 44 -4.52 -15.71 5.21
C PHE A 44 -4.28 -16.83 4.21
N LEU A 45 -4.58 -18.06 4.61
CA LEU A 45 -4.71 -19.19 3.71
C LEU A 45 -6.19 -19.44 3.43
N TRP A 46 -6.49 -19.79 2.19
CA TRP A 46 -7.83 -20.11 1.72
C TRP A 46 -7.83 -21.49 1.11
N ILE A 47 -8.85 -22.29 1.42
CA ILE A 47 -9.07 -23.58 0.78
C ILE A 47 -10.41 -23.52 0.05
N ASP A 48 -10.40 -23.81 -1.25
CA ASP A 48 -11.59 -23.97 -2.07
C ASP A 48 -11.84 -25.44 -2.39
N LYS A 49 -13.09 -25.83 -2.36
CA LYS A 49 -13.53 -27.14 -2.83
C LYS A 49 -13.67 -27.11 -4.34
N GLU A 50 -12.82 -27.88 -4.99
CA GLU A 50 -12.82 -28.08 -6.44
C GLU A 50 -13.61 -29.33 -6.84
N VAL A 51 -13.78 -29.55 -8.15
CA VAL A 51 -14.51 -30.73 -8.68
C VAL A 51 -13.84 -32.04 -8.26
N ASP A 52 -12.50 -32.06 -8.26
CA ASP A 52 -11.69 -33.26 -8.02
C ASP A 52 -10.89 -33.19 -6.69
N GLY A 53 -11.23 -32.28 -5.76
CA GLY A 53 -10.51 -32.18 -4.48
C GLY A 53 -10.61 -30.81 -3.82
N TYR A 54 -9.51 -30.37 -3.23
CA TYR A 54 -9.38 -29.09 -2.51
C TYR A 54 -8.10 -28.39 -2.94
N ALA A 55 -8.21 -27.12 -3.26
CA ALA A 55 -7.09 -26.28 -3.64
C ALA A 55 -6.83 -25.23 -2.55
N ILE A 56 -5.56 -25.01 -2.20
CA ILE A 56 -5.16 -24.02 -1.20
C ILE A 56 -4.50 -22.82 -1.87
N TYR A 57 -4.80 -21.61 -1.36
CA TYR A 57 -4.37 -20.34 -1.89
C TYR A 57 -3.86 -19.44 -0.76
N ASP A 58 -2.93 -18.54 -1.09
CA ASP A 58 -2.49 -17.43 -0.22
C ASP A 58 -3.36 -16.16 -0.37
N THR A 59 -4.45 -16.27 -1.11
CA THR A 59 -5.35 -15.18 -1.46
C THR A 59 -6.78 -15.70 -1.59
N ALA A 60 -7.77 -14.85 -1.34
CA ALA A 60 -9.17 -15.14 -1.62
C ALA A 60 -9.51 -15.13 -3.13
N ASP A 61 -8.57 -14.81 -4.01
CA ASP A 61 -8.72 -14.85 -5.47
C ASP A 61 -8.34 -16.23 -6.01
N THR A 62 -9.30 -17.12 -6.06
CA THR A 62 -9.15 -18.51 -6.57
C THR A 62 -9.06 -18.59 -8.09
N THR A 63 -9.04 -17.48 -8.82
CA THR A 63 -8.70 -17.45 -10.26
C THR A 63 -7.20 -17.54 -10.50
N ARG A 64 -6.39 -17.43 -9.46
CA ARG A 64 -4.94 -17.64 -9.50
C ARG A 64 -4.60 -19.13 -9.42
N PRO A 65 -3.38 -19.50 -9.84
CA PRO A 65 -2.88 -20.85 -9.58
C PRO A 65 -2.92 -21.14 -8.08
N ALA A 66 -3.44 -22.29 -7.70
CA ALA A 66 -3.37 -22.76 -6.32
C ALA A 66 -1.90 -22.94 -5.89
N LEU A 67 -1.62 -22.76 -4.60
CA LEU A 67 -0.32 -23.10 -4.02
C LEU A 67 -0.10 -24.62 -4.11
N GLU A 68 -1.13 -25.39 -3.78
CA GLU A 68 -1.13 -26.85 -3.84
C GLU A 68 -2.57 -27.37 -3.92
N THR A 69 -2.75 -28.63 -4.33
CA THR A 69 -4.04 -29.30 -4.44
C THR A 69 -4.04 -30.66 -3.73
N PHE A 70 -5.17 -31.02 -3.11
CA PHE A 70 -5.29 -32.18 -2.25
C PHE A 70 -6.58 -32.97 -2.54
N SER A 71 -6.57 -34.25 -2.24
CA SER A 71 -7.76 -35.07 -2.40
C SER A 71 -8.79 -34.92 -1.29
N THR A 72 -8.36 -34.44 -0.12
CA THR A 72 -9.24 -34.24 1.05
C THR A 72 -9.00 -32.89 1.70
N LEU A 73 -10.05 -32.34 2.32
CA LEU A 73 -9.97 -31.12 3.11
C LEU A 73 -8.94 -31.21 4.25
N GLN A 74 -8.84 -32.38 4.88
CA GLN A 74 -7.92 -32.58 5.99
C GLN A 74 -6.45 -32.47 5.54
N GLU A 75 -6.11 -33.06 4.37
CA GLU A 75 -4.76 -32.95 3.79
C GLU A 75 -4.42 -31.49 3.47
N ALA A 76 -5.35 -30.71 2.91
CA ALA A 76 -5.15 -29.30 2.64
C ALA A 76 -4.92 -28.48 3.93
N MET A 77 -5.70 -28.75 4.98
CA MET A 77 -5.53 -28.10 6.30
C MET A 77 -4.22 -28.49 6.97
N ASP A 78 -3.80 -29.74 6.90
CA ASP A 78 -2.55 -30.22 7.48
C ASP A 78 -1.34 -29.60 6.78
N TRP A 79 -1.36 -29.50 5.45
CA TRP A 79 -0.33 -28.82 4.68
C TRP A 79 -0.24 -27.31 5.04
N GLY A 80 -1.37 -26.63 5.23
CA GLY A 80 -1.40 -25.24 5.69
C GLY A 80 -0.79 -25.06 7.09
N ASN A 81 -0.97 -26.05 7.98
CA ASN A 81 -0.34 -26.07 9.30
C ASN A 81 1.19 -26.28 9.20
N GLU A 82 1.66 -27.18 8.32
CA GLU A 82 3.09 -27.39 8.06
C GLU A 82 3.75 -26.13 7.49
N LEU A 83 3.06 -25.43 6.59
CA LEU A 83 3.52 -24.15 6.04
C LEU A 83 3.67 -23.08 7.15
N ALA A 84 2.72 -23.05 8.10
CA ALA A 84 2.78 -22.15 9.25
C ALA A 84 3.94 -22.46 10.20
N GLU A 85 4.25 -23.73 10.39
CA GLU A 85 5.38 -24.19 11.22
C GLU A 85 6.72 -23.84 10.57
N SER A 86 6.90 -24.12 9.27
CA SER A 86 8.12 -23.79 8.53
C SER A 86 8.39 -22.29 8.44
N GLY A 87 7.35 -21.46 8.34
CA GLY A 87 7.48 -20.01 8.40
C GLY A 87 7.98 -19.50 9.76
N ARG A 88 7.54 -20.12 10.86
CA ARG A 88 8.01 -19.78 12.22
C ARG A 88 9.44 -20.25 12.49
N GLU A 89 9.84 -21.41 11.96
CA GLU A 89 11.23 -21.88 12.07
C GLU A 89 12.18 -20.93 11.33
N ALA A 90 11.80 -20.43 10.15
CA ALA A 90 12.58 -19.43 9.42
C ALA A 90 12.69 -18.09 10.17
N GLU A 91 11.63 -17.65 10.87
CA GLU A 91 11.68 -16.47 11.75
C GLU A 91 12.55 -16.68 12.99
N ALA A 92 12.56 -17.87 13.55
CA ALA A 92 13.40 -18.23 14.71
C ALA A 92 14.90 -18.32 14.33
N GLU A 93 15.25 -18.94 13.20
CA GLU A 93 16.62 -18.98 12.69
C GLU A 93 17.14 -17.57 12.38
N PHE A 94 16.28 -16.66 11.87
CA PHE A 94 16.65 -15.27 11.59
C PHE A 94 16.93 -14.43 12.86
N SER A 95 16.39 -14.84 14.01
CA SER A 95 16.65 -14.17 15.31
C SER A 95 17.99 -14.61 15.92
N ASP A 96 18.39 -15.86 15.70
CA ASP A 96 19.63 -16.40 16.26
C ASP A 96 20.89 -16.04 15.46
N GLU A 97 20.79 -15.77 14.14
CA GLU A 97 21.93 -15.32 13.32
C GLU A 97 22.37 -13.87 13.59
N LYS A 98 21.54 -13.05 14.25
CA LYS A 98 21.89 -11.67 14.60
C LYS A 98 22.94 -11.56 15.72
N GLU A 99 23.23 -12.61 16.45
CA GLU A 99 24.25 -12.59 17.52
C GLU A 99 25.68 -12.99 17.09
N GLN A 100 25.90 -13.47 15.87
CA GLN A 100 27.20 -14.06 15.47
C GLN A 100 27.82 -13.58 14.17
N ASN A 101 27.59 -12.40 13.64
CA ASN A 101 28.39 -11.93 12.50
C ASN A 101 29.03 -10.56 12.69
N VAL A 102 30.26 -10.61 13.25
CA VAL A 102 31.27 -9.56 13.12
C VAL A 102 31.92 -9.65 11.72
N VAL A 103 31.57 -8.67 10.90
CA VAL A 103 32.28 -8.08 9.75
C VAL A 103 33.56 -8.77 9.26
N THR A 104 33.55 -9.21 8.01
CA THR A 104 34.73 -9.19 7.13
C THR A 104 34.48 -8.36 5.88
N LYS A 105 35.32 -7.32 5.73
CA LYS A 105 35.46 -6.47 4.55
C LYS A 105 35.83 -7.31 3.33
N GLN A 106 34.91 -7.39 2.35
CA GLN A 106 35.23 -7.69 0.93
C GLN A 106 33.95 -7.49 0.11
N THR A 107 33.73 -6.31 -0.40
CA THR A 107 32.82 -6.04 -1.55
C THR A 107 32.89 -4.57 -1.99
N GLU A 108 34.08 -4.06 -2.26
CA GLU A 108 34.22 -2.72 -2.91
C GLU A 108 34.30 -2.79 -4.45
N ASP A 109 34.41 -3.98 -5.05
CA ASP A 109 34.73 -4.10 -6.49
C ASP A 109 33.53 -4.55 -7.38
N GLU A 110 32.31 -4.78 -6.86
CA GLU A 110 31.16 -5.25 -7.68
C GLU A 110 30.06 -4.21 -7.91
N LEU A 111 30.19 -3.01 -7.39
CA LEU A 111 29.16 -1.96 -7.49
C LEU A 111 29.21 -1.12 -8.78
N ASP A 112 30.17 -1.37 -9.66
CA ASP A 112 30.41 -0.54 -10.86
C ASP A 112 29.56 -0.90 -12.10
N SER A 113 28.60 -1.81 -12.01
CA SER A 113 27.81 -2.24 -13.18
C SER A 113 26.30 -1.96 -13.11
N ILE A 114 25.84 -1.06 -12.26
CA ILE A 114 24.44 -0.60 -12.33
C ILE A 114 24.32 0.31 -13.54
N ASP A 115 23.48 -0.08 -14.49
CA ASP A 115 23.23 0.68 -15.73
C ASP A 115 22.55 2.03 -15.42
N THR A 116 23.37 3.00 -15.01
CA THR A 116 22.97 4.39 -14.84
C THR A 116 22.64 5.07 -16.17
N GLN A 117 22.93 4.40 -17.30
CA GLN A 117 22.73 4.94 -18.64
C GLN A 117 21.24 4.96 -19.00
N SER A 118 20.46 3.96 -18.61
CA SER A 118 19.00 3.90 -18.85
C SER A 118 18.25 4.98 -18.06
N ALA A 119 18.66 5.25 -16.81
CA ALA A 119 18.09 6.33 -16.02
C ALA A 119 18.43 7.74 -16.57
N ARG A 120 19.64 7.89 -17.14
CA ARG A 120 20.08 9.12 -17.82
C ARG A 120 19.35 9.35 -19.13
N GLU A 121 19.17 8.32 -19.95
CA GLU A 121 18.42 8.42 -21.20
C GLU A 121 16.95 8.80 -21.00
N SER A 122 16.34 8.35 -19.89
CA SER A 122 14.98 8.75 -19.50
C SER A 122 14.88 10.22 -19.07
N LEU A 123 15.94 10.76 -18.47
CA LEU A 123 16.05 12.17 -18.09
C LEU A 123 16.35 13.08 -19.28
N GLU A 124 17.20 12.64 -20.22
CA GLU A 124 17.56 13.39 -21.44
C GLU A 124 16.34 13.62 -22.36
N ASN A 125 15.34 12.76 -22.29
CA ASN A 125 14.10 12.86 -23.06
C ASN A 125 12.98 13.61 -22.31
N GLY A 126 13.20 14.04 -21.07
CA GLY A 126 12.26 14.80 -20.24
C GLY A 126 12.63 16.27 -20.12
N GLU A 127 11.65 17.12 -19.87
CA GLU A 127 11.83 18.56 -19.57
C GLU A 127 12.32 18.84 -18.13
N ALA A 128 13.05 17.88 -17.52
CA ALA A 128 13.67 18.10 -16.22
C ALA A 128 14.80 19.12 -16.34
N ASP A 129 14.83 20.09 -15.42
CA ASP A 129 15.93 21.04 -15.44
C ASP A 129 17.24 20.38 -14.97
N ARG A 130 18.36 20.97 -15.39
CA ARG A 130 19.70 20.47 -15.11
C ARG A 130 19.99 20.26 -13.60
N GLN A 131 19.32 21.03 -12.76
CA GLN A 131 19.50 21.00 -11.32
C GLN A 131 18.82 19.75 -10.71
N THR A 132 17.66 19.35 -11.24
CA THR A 132 16.97 18.11 -10.87
C THR A 132 17.78 16.89 -11.31
N GLU A 133 18.43 16.93 -12.49
CA GLU A 133 19.32 15.87 -12.97
C GLU A 133 20.56 15.70 -12.08
N GLU A 134 21.21 16.82 -11.68
CA GLU A 134 22.35 16.79 -10.76
C GLU A 134 21.95 16.19 -9.39
N MET A 135 20.81 16.61 -8.82
CA MET A 135 20.31 16.08 -7.55
C MET A 135 19.99 14.59 -7.63
N LEU A 136 19.31 14.17 -8.69
CA LEU A 136 18.98 12.75 -8.89
C LEU A 136 20.24 11.91 -9.04
N SER A 137 21.25 12.40 -9.78
CA SER A 137 22.54 11.75 -9.92
C SER A 137 23.26 11.57 -8.58
N GLN A 138 23.30 12.60 -7.73
CA GLN A 138 23.91 12.53 -6.39
C GLN A 138 23.20 11.51 -5.48
N VAL A 139 21.87 11.47 -5.53
CA VAL A 139 21.08 10.50 -4.75
C VAL A 139 21.29 9.05 -5.26
N LEU A 140 21.37 8.86 -6.57
CA LEU A 140 21.57 7.54 -7.18
C LEU A 140 22.98 6.99 -7.00
N THR A 141 24.03 7.85 -7.02
CA THR A 141 25.44 7.42 -6.92
C THR A 141 25.88 7.11 -5.48
N GLY A 142 25.05 7.42 -4.49
CA GLY A 142 25.38 7.08 -3.09
C GLY A 142 26.46 7.97 -2.45
N ASP A 143 26.81 9.11 -3.05
CA ASP A 143 27.75 10.10 -2.49
C ASP A 143 27.19 10.83 -1.23
N TRP A 144 26.12 10.31 -0.64
CA TRP A 144 25.62 10.81 0.64
C TRP A 144 26.02 9.88 1.79
N GLU A 145 26.52 10.45 2.85
CA GLU A 145 26.85 9.67 4.05
C GLU A 145 25.54 9.31 4.81
N PRO A 146 25.35 8.01 5.18
CA PRO A 146 24.17 7.63 5.94
C PRO A 146 24.14 8.34 7.29
N ILE A 147 23.08 9.10 7.54
CA ILE A 147 22.87 9.73 8.84
C ILE A 147 22.47 8.63 9.83
N THR A 148 23.31 8.41 10.83
CA THR A 148 23.00 7.50 11.95
C THR A 148 21.85 8.13 12.76
N LEU A 149 20.65 7.58 12.64
CA LEU A 149 19.49 8.05 13.40
C LEU A 149 19.73 7.83 14.91
N PRO A 150 19.61 8.83 15.75
CA PRO A 150 19.62 8.64 17.20
C PRO A 150 18.33 7.95 17.62
N SER A 151 18.47 6.86 18.35
CA SER A 151 17.38 6.11 18.97
C SER A 151 16.85 6.88 20.20
N GLN A 152 16.03 7.90 19.97
CA GLN A 152 15.08 8.48 20.94
C GLN A 152 14.19 9.47 20.17
N GLU A 153 12.87 9.40 20.37
CA GLU A 153 11.92 10.45 19.99
C GLU A 153 12.19 11.71 20.84
N GLU A 154 13.25 12.42 20.51
CA GLU A 154 13.40 13.78 20.99
C GLU A 154 12.37 14.66 20.27
N ASN A 155 11.72 15.56 21.01
CA ASN A 155 10.83 16.61 20.53
C ASN A 155 11.54 17.47 19.47
N LYS A 156 11.67 16.97 18.24
CA LYS A 156 12.18 17.78 17.14
C LYS A 156 11.19 18.92 16.90
N PRO A 157 11.63 20.17 16.78
CA PRO A 157 10.72 21.26 16.42
C PRO A 157 10.03 20.94 15.10
N VAL A 158 8.72 21.24 15.03
CA VAL A 158 7.96 21.05 13.80
C VAL A 158 8.59 21.92 12.71
N PRO A 159 8.89 21.36 11.52
CA PRO A 159 9.48 22.14 10.43
C PRO A 159 8.63 23.36 10.07
N ASP A 160 9.29 24.49 9.77
CA ASP A 160 8.59 25.70 9.37
C ASP A 160 7.89 25.54 8.01
N LYS A 161 6.56 25.69 8.00
CA LYS A 161 5.73 25.62 6.80
C LYS A 161 5.63 26.94 6.01
N SER A 162 6.23 28.04 6.50
CA SER A 162 5.98 29.38 5.97
C SER A 162 6.32 29.53 4.48
N ASN A 163 7.32 28.79 4.00
CA ASN A 163 7.78 28.79 2.62
C ASN A 163 7.46 27.50 1.86
N ALA A 164 6.83 26.53 2.51
CA ALA A 164 6.49 25.26 1.88
C ALA A 164 5.23 25.39 1.02
N VAL A 165 5.29 24.93 -0.22
CA VAL A 165 4.19 25.00 -1.18
C VAL A 165 3.75 23.59 -1.59
N ASN A 166 2.47 23.42 -1.90
CA ASN A 166 1.98 22.18 -2.46
C ASN A 166 2.51 22.01 -3.89
N PHE A 167 2.92 20.79 -4.19
CA PHE A 167 3.39 20.41 -5.51
C PHE A 167 2.22 20.41 -6.51
N HIS A 168 2.49 20.88 -7.74
CA HIS A 168 1.55 20.83 -8.85
C HIS A 168 2.10 19.96 -9.96
N ILE A 169 1.31 18.97 -10.38
CA ILE A 169 1.69 18.03 -11.43
C ILE A 169 1.36 18.66 -12.79
N SER A 170 2.39 18.88 -13.60
CA SER A 170 2.28 19.38 -14.97
C SER A 170 2.65 18.32 -16.03
N ASP A 171 3.28 17.20 -15.63
CA ASP A 171 3.70 16.14 -16.53
C ASP A 171 2.64 15.04 -16.63
N ASP A 172 2.23 14.71 -17.84
CA ASP A 172 1.24 13.67 -18.14
C ASP A 172 1.85 12.26 -18.18
N ARG A 173 3.18 12.14 -18.12
CA ARG A 173 3.93 10.89 -18.21
C ARG A 173 4.24 10.26 -16.86
N LEU A 174 3.65 10.74 -15.79
CA LEU A 174 3.80 10.15 -14.46
C LEU A 174 3.49 8.66 -14.47
N GLY A 175 4.37 7.86 -13.86
CA GLY A 175 4.23 6.41 -13.78
C GLY A 175 4.62 5.65 -15.05
N GLU A 176 5.04 6.31 -16.14
CA GLU A 176 5.62 5.66 -17.31
C GLU A 176 7.04 5.14 -17.02
N GLY A 177 7.50 4.21 -17.85
CA GLY A 177 8.84 3.64 -17.78
C GLY A 177 8.85 2.13 -17.53
N SER A 178 10.01 1.53 -17.76
CA SER A 178 10.25 0.12 -17.51
C SER A 178 10.19 -0.22 -16.00
N PRO A 179 10.01 -1.49 -15.61
CA PRO A 179 10.04 -1.88 -14.22
C PRO A 179 11.33 -1.47 -13.48
N LYS A 180 12.49 -1.57 -14.15
CA LYS A 180 13.77 -1.16 -13.55
C LYS A 180 13.85 0.35 -13.33
N GLU A 181 13.42 1.16 -14.30
CA GLU A 181 13.34 2.62 -14.14
C GLU A 181 12.41 3.04 -12.98
N LYS A 182 11.25 2.41 -12.87
CA LYS A 182 10.32 2.64 -11.75
C LYS A 182 10.96 2.30 -10.42
N PHE A 183 11.68 1.17 -10.35
CA PHE A 183 12.44 0.78 -9.18
C PHE A 183 13.46 1.86 -8.78
N GLN A 184 14.29 2.31 -9.71
CA GLN A 184 15.32 3.32 -9.43
C GLN A 184 14.71 4.65 -8.97
N ARG A 185 13.60 5.09 -9.57
CA ARG A 185 12.87 6.28 -9.13
C ARG A 185 12.33 6.13 -7.70
N ASN A 186 11.79 4.97 -7.36
CA ASN A 186 11.33 4.69 -6.00
C ASN A 186 12.48 4.77 -4.99
N VAL A 187 13.63 4.16 -5.30
CA VAL A 187 14.83 4.21 -4.45
C VAL A 187 15.32 5.65 -4.28
N ALA A 188 15.40 6.41 -5.37
CA ALA A 188 15.81 7.81 -5.32
C ALA A 188 14.88 8.65 -4.45
N ALA A 189 13.56 8.48 -4.59
CA ALA A 189 12.58 9.18 -3.78
C ALA A 189 12.68 8.83 -2.30
N ILE A 190 12.90 7.54 -1.96
CA ILE A 190 13.03 7.10 -0.56
C ILE A 190 14.29 7.68 0.08
N ARG A 191 15.45 7.59 -0.59
CA ARG A 191 16.70 8.16 -0.08
C ARG A 191 16.59 9.67 0.13
N LEU A 192 15.99 10.37 -0.82
CA LEU A 192 15.77 11.82 -0.68
C LEU A 192 14.82 12.15 0.47
N LEU A 193 13.77 11.34 0.66
CA LEU A 193 12.84 11.48 1.78
C LEU A 193 13.58 11.37 3.11
N GLU A 194 14.42 10.34 3.28
CA GLU A 194 15.22 10.12 4.49
C GLU A 194 16.17 11.29 4.77
N GLN A 195 16.81 11.83 3.73
CA GLN A 195 17.66 13.01 3.86
C GLN A 195 16.86 14.22 4.36
N ILE A 196 15.74 14.54 3.72
CA ILE A 196 14.89 15.71 4.07
C ILE A 196 14.39 15.58 5.52
N GLU A 197 13.97 14.38 5.94
CA GLU A 197 13.51 14.12 7.29
C GLU A 197 14.66 14.16 8.32
N GLY A 198 15.86 13.69 7.95
CA GLY A 198 17.07 13.82 8.74
C GLY A 198 17.44 15.29 9.00
N GLU A 199 17.28 16.15 7.99
CA GLU A 199 17.47 17.61 8.07
C GLU A 199 16.30 18.36 8.74
N ASN A 200 15.21 17.66 9.06
CA ASN A 200 14.00 18.21 9.70
C ASN A 200 13.43 19.43 8.98
N ARG A 201 13.22 19.32 7.69
CA ARG A 201 12.68 20.39 6.83
C ARG A 201 11.62 19.86 5.84
N TYR A 202 11.03 20.76 5.09
CA TYR A 202 10.21 20.42 3.93
C TYR A 202 11.07 20.37 2.65
N ALA A 203 10.58 19.60 1.67
CA ALA A 203 11.19 19.49 0.35
C ALA A 203 11.15 20.84 -0.39
N THR A 204 12.23 21.16 -1.09
CA THR A 204 12.25 22.24 -2.07
C THR A 204 11.42 21.87 -3.32
N PRO A 205 11.05 22.82 -4.20
CA PRO A 205 10.34 22.50 -5.44
C PRO A 205 11.08 21.47 -6.33
N GLN A 206 12.41 21.52 -6.39
CA GLN A 206 13.22 20.55 -7.13
C GLN A 206 13.18 19.15 -6.51
N GLU A 207 13.28 19.08 -5.18
CA GLU A 207 13.15 17.82 -4.46
C GLU A 207 11.74 17.21 -4.59
N GLN A 208 10.71 18.06 -4.63
CA GLN A 208 9.34 17.62 -4.89
C GLN A 208 9.20 16.97 -6.29
N GLN A 209 9.94 17.44 -7.30
CA GLN A 209 9.99 16.79 -8.62
C GLN A 209 10.52 15.34 -8.52
N ILE A 210 11.57 15.12 -7.73
CA ILE A 210 12.11 13.77 -7.51
C ILE A 210 11.13 12.91 -6.72
N LEU A 211 10.60 13.44 -5.63
CA LEU A 211 9.61 12.73 -4.79
C LEU A 211 8.34 12.34 -5.57
N SER A 212 7.90 13.19 -6.50
CA SER A 212 6.73 12.94 -7.34
C SER A 212 6.91 11.78 -8.33
N GLN A 213 8.15 11.34 -8.57
CA GLN A 213 8.46 10.19 -9.41
C GLN A 213 8.26 8.84 -8.69
N TYR A 214 7.99 8.85 -7.38
CA TYR A 214 7.66 7.64 -6.66
C TYR A 214 6.32 7.07 -7.15
N VAL A 215 6.34 5.82 -7.60
CA VAL A 215 5.16 5.16 -8.18
C VAL A 215 4.64 4.00 -7.34
N GLY A 216 5.26 3.75 -6.17
CA GLY A 216 4.96 2.57 -5.36
C GLY A 216 5.48 1.28 -5.99
N TRP A 217 5.05 0.16 -5.46
CA TRP A 217 5.61 -1.16 -5.82
C TRP A 217 4.70 -1.98 -6.73
N GLY A 218 3.58 -1.44 -7.19
CA GLY A 218 2.67 -2.11 -8.12
C GLY A 218 3.38 -2.56 -9.39
N GLY A 219 3.28 -3.86 -9.69
CA GLY A 219 3.96 -4.47 -10.84
C GLY A 219 5.47 -4.66 -10.67
N LEU A 220 6.04 -4.49 -9.47
CA LEU A 220 7.46 -4.69 -9.14
C LEU A 220 7.67 -5.90 -8.20
N ALA A 221 6.79 -6.88 -8.21
CA ALA A 221 6.88 -8.05 -7.34
C ALA A 221 8.21 -8.81 -7.48
N ASP A 222 8.79 -8.85 -8.69
CA ASP A 222 10.08 -9.50 -8.94
C ASP A 222 11.24 -8.89 -8.13
N ALA A 223 11.16 -7.62 -7.74
CA ALA A 223 12.18 -6.98 -6.89
C ALA A 223 12.17 -7.49 -5.44
N PHE A 224 11.10 -8.16 -5.02
CA PHE A 224 10.93 -8.75 -3.70
C PHE A 224 11.10 -10.27 -3.70
N ASP A 225 11.50 -10.86 -4.82
CA ASP A 225 11.67 -12.30 -5.01
C ASP A 225 13.16 -12.65 -5.17
N GLU A 226 13.74 -13.26 -4.14
CA GLU A 226 15.16 -13.66 -4.10
C GLU A 226 15.52 -14.64 -5.21
N SER A 227 14.57 -15.44 -5.70
CA SER A 227 14.79 -16.43 -6.76
C SER A 227 15.01 -15.79 -8.15
N LYS A 228 14.70 -14.51 -8.32
CA LYS A 228 14.79 -13.76 -9.56
C LYS A 228 16.21 -13.22 -9.80
N SER A 229 17.06 -14.01 -10.43
CA SER A 229 18.48 -13.67 -10.67
C SER A 229 18.67 -12.32 -11.37
N ASN A 230 17.75 -11.93 -12.27
CA ASN A 230 17.77 -10.63 -12.96
C ASN A 230 17.31 -9.45 -12.09
N TRP A 231 16.88 -9.70 -10.85
CA TRP A 231 16.49 -8.70 -9.84
C TRP A 231 17.31 -8.82 -8.57
N SER A 232 18.34 -9.64 -8.53
CA SER A 232 19.13 -9.92 -7.32
C SER A 232 19.72 -8.66 -6.69
N ALA A 233 20.26 -7.74 -7.49
CA ALA A 233 20.83 -6.48 -7.00
C ALA A 233 19.73 -5.60 -6.32
N GLU A 234 18.59 -5.47 -6.97
CA GLU A 234 17.45 -4.69 -6.44
C GLU A 234 16.85 -5.31 -5.19
N TYR A 235 16.78 -6.65 -5.13
CA TYR A 235 16.34 -7.37 -3.94
C TYR A 235 17.22 -7.02 -2.72
N HIS A 236 18.55 -7.12 -2.86
CA HIS A 236 19.47 -6.76 -1.77
C HIS A 236 19.40 -5.27 -1.43
N GLN A 237 19.31 -4.40 -2.45
CA GLN A 237 19.18 -2.96 -2.24
C GLN A 237 17.93 -2.60 -1.42
N LEU A 238 16.79 -3.28 -1.65
CA LEU A 238 15.58 -3.07 -0.85
C LEU A 238 15.75 -3.52 0.60
N LYS A 239 16.40 -4.66 0.81
CA LYS A 239 16.69 -5.17 2.15
C LYS A 239 17.59 -4.25 2.97
N GLU A 240 18.48 -3.52 2.32
CA GLU A 240 19.36 -2.53 2.96
C GLU A 240 18.66 -1.18 3.18
N LEU A 241 17.82 -0.78 2.22
CA LEU A 241 17.16 0.54 2.23
C LEU A 241 15.97 0.59 3.20
N LEU A 242 15.16 -0.47 3.26
CA LEU A 242 13.91 -0.46 3.99
C LEU A 242 14.06 -1.14 5.35
N SER A 243 13.42 -0.59 6.37
CA SER A 243 13.21 -1.32 7.62
C SER A 243 12.40 -2.60 7.37
N PRO A 244 12.47 -3.62 8.25
CA PRO A 244 11.70 -4.84 8.07
C PRO A 244 10.19 -4.61 7.90
N GLU A 245 9.62 -3.64 8.60
CA GLU A 245 8.21 -3.27 8.50
C GLU A 245 7.90 -2.59 7.15
N GLU A 246 8.71 -1.61 6.73
CA GLU A 246 8.55 -0.96 5.43
C GLU A 246 8.72 -1.94 4.28
N TYR A 247 9.68 -2.87 4.37
CA TYR A 247 9.87 -3.92 3.39
C TYR A 247 8.65 -4.83 3.27
N ARG A 248 8.06 -5.25 4.41
CA ARG A 248 6.84 -6.07 4.43
C ARG A 248 5.67 -5.32 3.77
N MET A 249 5.42 -4.07 4.18
CA MET A 249 4.34 -3.25 3.61
C MET A 249 4.54 -3.00 2.11
N ALA A 250 5.78 -2.71 1.68
CA ALA A 250 6.13 -2.53 0.28
C ALA A 250 5.85 -3.79 -0.54
N ARG A 251 6.25 -4.97 -0.03
CA ARG A 251 5.99 -6.27 -0.67
C ARG A 251 4.50 -6.54 -0.79
N GLU A 252 3.72 -6.34 0.26
CA GLU A 252 2.26 -6.52 0.25
C GLU A 252 1.57 -5.59 -0.76
N SER A 253 2.07 -4.37 -0.96
CA SER A 253 1.50 -3.39 -1.88
C SER A 253 1.73 -3.72 -3.37
N THR A 254 2.62 -4.67 -3.70
CA THR A 254 2.94 -5.02 -5.10
C THR A 254 1.73 -5.46 -5.92
N LEU A 255 0.70 -5.97 -5.26
CA LEU A 255 -0.53 -6.48 -5.89
C LEU A 255 -1.64 -5.42 -5.98
N ASN A 256 -1.61 -4.40 -5.12
CA ASN A 256 -2.74 -3.49 -4.90
C ASN A 256 -2.42 -2.02 -5.23
N ALA A 257 -1.16 -1.67 -5.51
CA ALA A 257 -0.78 -0.32 -5.87
C ALA A 257 -1.10 -0.06 -7.34
N HIS A 258 -2.17 0.67 -7.59
CA HIS A 258 -2.60 1.04 -8.94
C HIS A 258 -2.45 2.54 -9.16
N TYR A 259 -1.62 2.90 -10.13
CA TYR A 259 -1.46 4.27 -10.56
C TYR A 259 -2.67 4.74 -11.38
N THR A 260 -3.23 5.88 -11.04
CA THR A 260 -4.36 6.46 -11.79
C THR A 260 -3.85 7.36 -12.92
N SER A 261 -4.30 7.10 -14.14
CA SER A 261 -3.93 7.90 -15.31
C SER A 261 -4.29 9.38 -15.12
N PRO A 262 -3.38 10.33 -15.44
CA PRO A 262 -3.64 11.76 -15.41
C PRO A 262 -4.90 12.19 -16.19
N VAL A 263 -5.17 11.53 -17.31
CA VAL A 263 -6.37 11.81 -18.12
C VAL A 263 -7.65 11.57 -17.32
N ILE A 264 -7.70 10.47 -16.56
CA ILE A 264 -8.88 10.13 -15.74
C ILE A 264 -9.04 11.16 -14.59
N ILE A 265 -7.96 11.52 -13.92
CA ILE A 265 -8.00 12.51 -12.84
C ILE A 265 -8.54 13.84 -13.35
N ARG A 266 -8.05 14.32 -14.50
CA ARG A 266 -8.56 15.55 -15.14
C ARG A 266 -10.04 15.48 -15.46
N GLN A 267 -10.52 14.38 -16.05
CA GLN A 267 -11.92 14.20 -16.37
C GLN A 267 -12.82 14.19 -15.13
N MET A 268 -12.34 13.65 -14.02
CA MET A 268 -13.05 13.70 -12.74
C MET A 268 -13.17 15.14 -12.23
N TYR A 269 -12.09 15.92 -12.28
CA TYR A 269 -12.12 17.34 -11.89
C TYR A 269 -12.99 18.19 -12.82
N GLU A 270 -12.91 18.01 -14.15
CA GLU A 270 -13.79 18.69 -15.10
C GLU A 270 -15.27 18.38 -14.81
N THR A 271 -15.58 17.18 -14.38
CA THR A 271 -16.94 16.80 -13.98
C THR A 271 -17.37 17.57 -12.73
N LEU A 272 -16.52 17.67 -11.71
CA LEU A 272 -16.79 18.45 -10.51
C LEU A 272 -16.96 19.96 -10.82
N GLU A 273 -16.16 20.53 -11.73
CA GLU A 273 -16.32 21.90 -12.20
C GLU A 273 -17.68 22.14 -12.88
N LYS A 274 -18.10 21.21 -13.76
CA LYS A 274 -19.40 21.25 -14.42
C LYS A 274 -20.57 21.14 -13.44
N MET A 275 -20.36 20.46 -12.30
CA MET A 275 -21.30 20.39 -11.19
C MET A 275 -21.30 21.64 -10.32
N GLY A 276 -20.40 22.60 -10.58
CA GLY A 276 -20.31 23.88 -9.88
C GLY A 276 -19.42 23.88 -8.64
N PHE A 277 -18.63 22.83 -8.40
CA PHE A 277 -17.68 22.83 -7.32
C PHE A 277 -16.48 23.72 -7.64
N SER A 278 -16.10 24.60 -6.72
CA SER A 278 -14.97 25.52 -6.88
C SER A 278 -14.05 25.56 -5.66
N LYS A 279 -14.59 25.36 -4.46
CA LYS A 279 -13.79 25.28 -3.23
C LYS A 279 -14.56 24.60 -2.09
N GLY A 280 -13.83 23.97 -1.19
CA GLY A 280 -14.38 23.33 -0.01
C GLY A 280 -13.36 22.43 0.69
N ASN A 281 -13.84 21.58 1.57
CA ASN A 281 -13.04 20.52 2.18
C ASN A 281 -13.03 19.30 1.24
N VAL A 282 -11.86 18.92 0.75
CA VAL A 282 -11.68 17.81 -0.20
C VAL A 282 -10.94 16.68 0.49
N LEU A 283 -11.54 15.49 0.47
CA LEU A 283 -10.97 14.25 1.02
C LEU A 283 -10.45 13.33 -0.09
N GLU A 284 -9.24 12.83 0.07
CA GLU A 284 -8.71 11.67 -0.65
C GLU A 284 -8.41 10.55 0.36
N PRO A 285 -9.30 9.55 0.51
CA PRO A 285 -9.22 8.59 1.64
C PRO A 285 -8.21 7.46 1.45
N SER A 286 -7.60 7.36 0.27
CA SER A 286 -6.49 6.46 -0.08
C SER A 286 -5.63 7.16 -1.12
N MET A 287 -4.80 8.10 -0.63
CA MET A 287 -4.26 9.14 -1.50
C MET A 287 -3.00 8.72 -2.27
N GLY A 288 -2.35 7.62 -1.89
CA GLY A 288 -1.02 7.36 -2.40
C GLY A 288 -0.09 8.54 -2.13
N ILE A 289 0.70 8.95 -3.10
CA ILE A 289 1.50 10.19 -3.00
C ILE A 289 0.67 11.47 -3.27
N GLY A 290 -0.65 11.39 -3.53
CA GLY A 290 -1.54 12.53 -3.70
C GLY A 290 -1.64 13.05 -5.13
N ASN A 291 -1.67 12.18 -6.12
CA ASN A 291 -1.78 12.60 -7.53
C ASN A 291 -3.05 13.40 -7.82
N PHE A 292 -4.15 13.10 -7.14
CA PHE A 292 -5.36 13.92 -7.25
C PHE A 292 -5.12 15.34 -6.72
N PHE A 293 -4.45 15.50 -5.59
CA PHE A 293 -4.12 16.85 -5.09
C PHE A 293 -3.19 17.61 -6.03
N GLY A 294 -2.17 16.93 -6.59
CA GLY A 294 -1.23 17.53 -7.52
C GLY A 294 -1.84 17.97 -8.84
N MET A 295 -2.93 17.33 -9.26
CA MET A 295 -3.65 17.63 -10.49
C MET A 295 -4.91 18.48 -10.28
N MET A 296 -5.15 18.97 -9.06
CA MET A 296 -6.28 19.84 -8.78
C MET A 296 -6.20 21.12 -9.65
N PRO A 297 -7.28 21.50 -10.36
CA PRO A 297 -7.26 22.68 -11.21
C PRO A 297 -7.21 23.97 -10.39
N ASP A 298 -6.68 25.02 -11.00
CA ASP A 298 -6.57 26.34 -10.37
C ASP A 298 -7.90 26.91 -9.87
N SER A 299 -9.01 26.56 -10.50
CA SER A 299 -10.37 26.93 -10.07
C SER A 299 -10.73 26.41 -8.67
N MET A 300 -10.03 25.36 -8.20
CA MET A 300 -10.30 24.70 -6.91
C MET A 300 -9.15 24.88 -5.88
N LYS A 301 -8.10 25.63 -6.21
CA LYS A 301 -6.87 25.75 -5.39
C LYS A 301 -7.07 26.34 -3.98
N GLU A 302 -8.21 27.02 -3.74
CA GLU A 302 -8.57 27.52 -2.42
C GLU A 302 -9.20 26.47 -1.51
N SER A 303 -9.32 25.23 -1.99
CA SER A 303 -9.84 24.11 -1.20
C SER A 303 -8.86 23.69 -0.10
N ARG A 304 -9.41 23.17 0.99
CA ARG A 304 -8.63 22.52 2.04
C ARG A 304 -8.52 21.04 1.74
N LEU A 305 -7.31 20.51 1.77
CA LEU A 305 -6.99 19.15 1.36
C LEU A 305 -6.78 18.25 2.57
N TYR A 306 -7.44 17.11 2.57
CA TYR A 306 -7.37 16.09 3.61
C TYR A 306 -7.07 14.75 2.94
N GLY A 307 -5.92 14.17 3.26
CA GLY A 307 -5.47 12.91 2.69
C GLY A 307 -5.27 11.84 3.74
N VAL A 308 -5.58 10.60 3.40
CA VAL A 308 -5.30 9.44 4.25
C VAL A 308 -4.50 8.44 3.43
N GLU A 309 -3.40 7.94 4.00
CA GLU A 309 -2.56 6.93 3.38
C GLU A 309 -2.12 5.92 4.44
N LEU A 310 -2.25 4.64 4.10
CA LEU A 310 -1.87 3.55 5.01
C LEU A 310 -0.37 3.31 5.02
N ASP A 311 0.26 3.32 3.83
CA ASP A 311 1.67 3.06 3.66
C ASP A 311 2.52 4.22 4.19
N SER A 312 3.47 3.90 5.08
CA SER A 312 4.30 4.89 5.77
C SER A 312 5.16 5.70 4.80
N ILE A 313 5.87 5.04 3.88
CA ILE A 313 6.76 5.72 2.93
C ILE A 313 5.95 6.63 2.03
N THR A 314 4.91 6.10 1.42
CA THR A 314 4.01 6.81 0.52
C THR A 314 3.40 8.04 1.18
N GLY A 315 2.90 7.87 2.42
CA GLY A 315 2.31 8.97 3.19
C GLY A 315 3.32 10.04 3.62
N ARG A 316 4.56 9.65 3.93
CA ARG A 316 5.66 10.59 4.24
C ARG A 316 6.06 11.39 2.99
N ILE A 317 6.14 10.76 1.82
CA ILE A 317 6.33 11.44 0.54
C ILE A 317 5.19 12.43 0.29
N ALA A 318 3.94 12.00 0.48
CA ALA A 318 2.77 12.87 0.30
C ALA A 318 2.83 14.13 1.21
N LYS A 319 3.30 13.99 2.46
CA LYS A 319 3.52 15.15 3.36
C LYS A 319 4.56 16.13 2.84
N GLN A 320 5.58 15.68 2.14
CA GLN A 320 6.59 16.53 1.52
C GLN A 320 6.07 17.19 0.23
N LEU A 321 5.23 16.50 -0.52
CA LEU A 321 4.61 17.04 -1.72
C LEU A 321 3.48 18.04 -1.41
N TYR A 322 2.72 17.80 -0.34
CA TYR A 322 1.55 18.63 0.01
C TYR A 322 1.63 19.14 1.46
N PRO A 323 2.63 19.97 1.80
CA PRO A 323 2.83 20.46 3.17
C PRO A 323 1.66 21.29 3.70
N GLN A 324 0.81 21.84 2.83
CA GLN A 324 -0.39 22.61 3.22
C GLN A 324 -1.64 21.71 3.42
N ALA A 325 -1.57 20.43 3.07
CA ALA A 325 -2.64 19.47 3.29
C ALA A 325 -2.58 18.86 4.70
N ASP A 326 -3.72 18.39 5.20
CA ASP A 326 -3.78 17.49 6.37
C ASP A 326 -3.65 16.04 5.89
N VAL A 327 -2.44 15.48 5.98
CA VAL A 327 -2.13 14.12 5.57
C VAL A 327 -1.99 13.24 6.81
N GLN A 328 -2.89 12.26 6.96
CA GLN A 328 -2.87 11.27 8.03
C GLN A 328 -2.32 9.93 7.51
N ILE A 329 -1.24 9.43 8.15
CA ILE A 329 -0.62 8.15 7.81
C ILE A 329 -1.20 7.09 8.74
N LYS A 330 -2.30 6.49 8.30
CA LYS A 330 -3.03 5.41 8.99
C LYS A 330 -4.10 4.83 8.08
N GLY A 331 -4.67 3.69 8.46
CA GLY A 331 -5.84 3.17 7.76
C GLY A 331 -7.05 4.11 7.89
N PHE A 332 -7.89 4.15 6.85
CA PHE A 332 -9.08 4.99 6.84
C PHE A 332 -10.06 4.62 7.97
N GLU A 333 -10.07 3.36 8.41
CA GLU A 333 -10.85 2.88 9.56
C GLU A 333 -10.45 3.54 10.89
N LYS A 334 -9.20 4.01 10.99
CA LYS A 334 -8.66 4.67 12.19
C LYS A 334 -8.84 6.20 12.18
N THR A 335 -9.49 6.75 11.15
CA THR A 335 -9.77 8.18 11.09
C THR A 335 -11.05 8.53 11.85
N ASP A 336 -11.05 9.71 12.45
CA ASP A 336 -12.13 10.26 13.29
C ASP A 336 -12.71 11.58 12.74
N TYR A 337 -12.71 11.75 11.41
CA TYR A 337 -13.31 12.90 10.77
C TYR A 337 -14.79 13.06 11.16
N PRO A 338 -15.27 14.30 11.40
CA PRO A 338 -16.67 14.55 11.66
C PRO A 338 -17.56 14.08 10.50
N ASN A 339 -18.81 13.72 10.80
CA ASN A 339 -19.81 13.52 9.75
C ASN A 339 -20.14 14.86 9.08
N ASP A 340 -20.61 14.81 7.85
CA ASP A 340 -21.02 15.98 7.05
C ASP A 340 -19.94 17.08 6.93
N PHE A 341 -18.66 16.70 6.96
CA PHE A 341 -17.54 17.64 7.00
C PHE A 341 -16.98 17.99 5.61
N PHE A 342 -16.95 17.00 4.70
CA PHE A 342 -16.35 17.19 3.39
C PHE A 342 -17.37 17.64 2.35
N ASP A 343 -16.94 18.54 1.45
CA ASP A 343 -17.71 18.96 0.28
C ASP A 343 -17.58 17.94 -0.85
N VAL A 344 -16.36 17.41 -1.02
CA VAL A 344 -16.00 16.43 -2.05
C VAL A 344 -15.10 15.37 -1.44
N ALA A 345 -15.34 14.12 -1.81
CA ALA A 345 -14.36 13.06 -1.67
C ALA A 345 -14.03 12.51 -3.07
N ILE A 346 -12.74 12.45 -3.39
CA ILE A 346 -12.23 12.04 -4.71
C ILE A 346 -11.05 11.09 -4.51
N GLY A 347 -10.89 10.09 -5.39
CA GLY A 347 -9.71 9.22 -5.32
C GLY A 347 -9.92 7.88 -5.99
N ASN A 348 -8.86 7.07 -5.97
CA ASN A 348 -8.87 5.66 -6.35
C ASN A 348 -8.81 4.84 -5.06
N VAL A 349 -9.96 4.29 -4.65
CA VAL A 349 -10.03 3.54 -3.37
C VAL A 349 -9.52 2.11 -3.54
N PRO A 350 -8.97 1.49 -2.49
CA PRO A 350 -8.54 0.10 -2.56
C PRO A 350 -9.72 -0.82 -2.87
N PHE A 351 -9.44 -1.89 -3.60
CA PHE A 351 -10.43 -2.91 -3.92
C PHE A 351 -9.82 -4.30 -3.80
N GLY A 352 -10.64 -5.25 -3.40
CA GLY A 352 -10.23 -6.63 -3.15
C GLY A 352 -11.31 -7.38 -2.37
N GLN A 353 -11.05 -8.66 -2.10
CA GLN A 353 -11.97 -9.55 -1.36
C GLN A 353 -11.67 -9.58 0.15
N TYR A 354 -11.14 -8.49 0.69
CA TYR A 354 -10.83 -8.37 2.11
C TYR A 354 -11.64 -7.23 2.76
N LYS A 355 -11.65 -7.22 4.07
CA LYS A 355 -12.43 -6.32 4.93
C LYS A 355 -11.49 -5.64 5.92
N VAL A 356 -11.93 -4.50 6.46
CA VAL A 356 -11.26 -3.82 7.58
C VAL A 356 -12.22 -3.80 8.77
N ALA A 357 -11.65 -3.83 9.98
CA ALA A 357 -12.43 -3.74 11.20
C ALA A 357 -12.72 -2.27 11.54
N ASP A 358 -13.99 -1.89 11.45
CA ASP A 358 -14.50 -0.60 11.91
C ASP A 358 -15.84 -0.81 12.60
N LYS A 359 -15.87 -0.68 13.93
CA LYS A 359 -17.04 -0.98 14.77
C LYS A 359 -18.34 -0.34 14.28
N GLN A 360 -18.26 0.80 13.59
CA GLN A 360 -19.44 1.49 13.06
C GLN A 360 -20.03 0.74 11.86
N TYR A 361 -19.20 0.06 11.07
CA TYR A 361 -19.57 -0.56 9.79
C TYR A 361 -19.52 -2.09 9.81
N ASP A 362 -18.90 -2.74 10.80
CA ASP A 362 -18.68 -4.19 10.89
C ASP A 362 -19.96 -5.01 10.70
N LYS A 363 -21.09 -4.52 11.22
CA LYS A 363 -22.40 -5.19 11.08
C LYS A 363 -22.89 -5.37 9.63
N ASN A 364 -22.32 -4.59 8.68
CA ASN A 364 -22.72 -4.64 7.27
C ASN A 364 -21.83 -5.59 6.47
N ASN A 365 -20.75 -6.09 7.06
CA ASN A 365 -19.81 -7.05 6.44
C ASN A 365 -19.27 -6.60 5.08
N PHE A 366 -18.97 -5.31 4.92
CA PHE A 366 -18.53 -4.74 3.64
C PHE A 366 -17.15 -5.22 3.23
N LEU A 367 -16.99 -5.48 1.93
CA LEU A 367 -15.66 -5.54 1.33
C LEU A 367 -14.99 -4.16 1.34
N ILE A 368 -13.66 -4.12 1.24
CA ILE A 368 -12.88 -2.89 1.38
C ILE A 368 -13.42 -1.73 0.51
N HIS A 369 -13.71 -1.96 -0.76
CA HIS A 369 -14.22 -0.92 -1.66
C HIS A 369 -15.62 -0.43 -1.26
N ASP A 370 -16.50 -1.31 -0.78
CA ASP A 370 -17.84 -0.95 -0.31
C ASP A 370 -17.79 -0.18 1.01
N TYR A 371 -16.86 -0.56 1.89
CA TYR A 371 -16.58 0.14 3.14
C TYR A 371 -16.12 1.59 2.89
N PHE A 372 -15.22 1.80 1.93
CA PHE A 372 -14.78 3.15 1.58
C PHE A 372 -15.94 4.03 1.13
N PHE A 373 -16.87 3.53 0.31
CA PHE A 373 -18.10 4.26 -0.01
C PHE A 373 -18.95 4.54 1.21
N ALA A 374 -19.21 3.51 2.03
CA ALA A 374 -20.09 3.63 3.20
C ALA A 374 -19.59 4.69 4.20
N LYS A 375 -18.31 4.61 4.58
CA LYS A 375 -17.71 5.58 5.51
C LYS A 375 -17.61 6.97 4.90
N THR A 376 -17.21 7.09 3.64
CA THR A 376 -17.08 8.38 2.98
C THR A 376 -18.41 9.10 2.85
N LEU A 377 -19.51 8.40 2.56
CA LEU A 377 -20.84 9.00 2.48
C LEU A 377 -21.31 9.58 3.83
N ASP A 378 -20.92 8.99 4.96
CA ASP A 378 -21.21 9.57 6.27
C ASP A 378 -20.34 10.81 6.56
N LYS A 379 -19.18 10.94 5.91
CA LYS A 379 -18.23 12.07 6.10
C LYS A 379 -18.47 13.23 5.14
N VAL A 380 -19.10 12.97 3.99
CA VAL A 380 -19.45 14.00 3.01
C VAL A 380 -20.82 14.60 3.39
N ARG A 381 -20.91 15.93 3.38
CA ARG A 381 -22.13 16.65 3.73
C ARG A 381 -23.27 16.44 2.73
N PRO A 382 -24.53 16.64 3.09
CA PRO A 382 -25.63 16.69 2.14
C PRO A 382 -25.38 17.69 1.02
N GLY A 383 -25.59 17.27 -0.24
CA GLY A 383 -25.26 18.05 -1.43
C GLY A 383 -23.79 18.07 -1.83
N GLY A 384 -22.92 17.36 -1.09
CA GLY A 384 -21.55 17.07 -1.47
C GLY A 384 -21.45 15.93 -2.47
N VAL A 385 -20.26 15.64 -2.96
CA VAL A 385 -20.01 14.66 -4.03
C VAL A 385 -18.95 13.64 -3.62
N VAL A 386 -19.21 12.36 -3.88
CA VAL A 386 -18.21 11.28 -3.81
C VAL A 386 -17.91 10.82 -5.25
N ALA A 387 -16.65 10.97 -5.67
CA ALA A 387 -16.18 10.62 -7.00
C ALA A 387 -15.00 9.62 -6.87
N PHE A 388 -15.28 8.32 -6.97
CA PHE A 388 -14.28 7.27 -6.76
C PHE A 388 -14.06 6.42 -7.99
N ILE A 389 -12.79 6.07 -8.19
CA ILE A 389 -12.41 4.92 -9.02
C ILE A 389 -12.45 3.70 -8.11
N THR A 390 -13.11 2.65 -8.56
CA THR A 390 -13.31 1.42 -7.82
C THR A 390 -13.42 0.22 -8.75
N SER A 391 -13.44 -1.00 -8.19
CA SER A 391 -13.72 -2.20 -8.96
C SER A 391 -15.20 -2.27 -9.38
N LYS A 392 -15.48 -3.02 -10.44
CA LYS A 392 -16.86 -3.35 -10.84
C LYS A 392 -17.69 -4.00 -9.73
N GLY A 393 -17.02 -4.60 -8.72
CA GLY A 393 -17.64 -5.35 -7.64
C GLY A 393 -18.70 -4.57 -6.87
N THR A 394 -18.54 -3.27 -6.63
CA THR A 394 -19.53 -2.47 -5.91
C THR A 394 -20.88 -2.42 -6.62
N MET A 395 -20.88 -2.26 -7.96
CA MET A 395 -22.11 -2.06 -8.75
C MET A 395 -22.68 -3.36 -9.34
N ASP A 396 -21.82 -4.37 -9.58
CA ASP A 396 -22.19 -5.58 -10.34
C ASP A 396 -22.46 -6.81 -9.47
N LYS A 397 -22.35 -6.71 -8.15
CA LYS A 397 -22.67 -7.83 -7.24
C LYS A 397 -24.09 -8.33 -7.48
N ALA A 398 -24.27 -9.65 -7.41
CA ALA A 398 -25.59 -10.27 -7.44
C ALA A 398 -26.44 -9.79 -6.24
N SER A 399 -25.88 -9.77 -5.02
CA SER A 399 -26.55 -9.20 -3.86
C SER A 399 -26.80 -7.69 -4.04
N PRO A 400 -28.02 -7.21 -3.78
CA PRO A 400 -28.37 -5.80 -3.85
C PRO A 400 -28.05 -5.00 -2.56
N GLU A 401 -27.53 -5.62 -1.52
CA GLU A 401 -27.44 -5.02 -0.17
C GLU A 401 -26.58 -3.77 -0.14
N VAL A 402 -25.36 -3.82 -0.70
CA VAL A 402 -24.48 -2.66 -0.78
C VAL A 402 -25.14 -1.53 -1.56
N ARG A 403 -25.71 -1.82 -2.74
CA ARG A 403 -26.39 -0.81 -3.56
C ARG A 403 -27.59 -0.19 -2.83
N ARG A 404 -28.35 -0.98 -2.08
CA ARG A 404 -29.46 -0.44 -1.23
C ARG A 404 -28.91 0.46 -0.12
N TYR A 405 -27.84 0.05 0.52
CA TYR A 405 -27.20 0.84 1.58
C TYR A 405 -26.74 2.20 1.05
N LEU A 406 -26.08 2.22 -0.11
CA LEU A 406 -25.62 3.45 -0.76
C LEU A 406 -26.80 4.32 -1.23
N ALA A 407 -27.81 3.73 -1.88
CA ALA A 407 -28.98 4.44 -2.40
C ALA A 407 -29.88 5.05 -1.30
N GLN A 408 -29.75 4.62 -0.05
CA GLN A 408 -30.42 5.25 1.11
C GLN A 408 -29.69 6.53 1.58
N ARG A 409 -28.49 6.78 1.10
CA ARG A 409 -27.59 7.87 1.56
C ARG A 409 -27.23 8.85 0.47
N ALA A 410 -27.24 8.43 -0.76
CA ALA A 410 -26.83 9.26 -1.89
C ALA A 410 -27.56 8.87 -3.17
N ASP A 411 -27.70 9.82 -4.08
CA ASP A 411 -28.14 9.58 -5.44
C ASP A 411 -26.94 9.20 -6.33
N LEU A 412 -27.09 8.17 -7.14
CA LEU A 412 -26.08 7.81 -8.15
C LEU A 412 -26.19 8.78 -9.35
N LEU A 413 -25.21 9.66 -9.46
CA LEU A 413 -25.18 10.66 -10.54
C LEU A 413 -24.66 10.09 -11.86
N GLY A 414 -23.78 9.10 -11.83
CA GLY A 414 -23.24 8.42 -12.99
C GLY A 414 -22.19 7.38 -12.65
N ALA A 415 -21.91 6.50 -13.60
CA ALA A 415 -20.83 5.54 -13.56
C ALA A 415 -20.29 5.32 -14.97
N VAL A 416 -18.95 5.19 -15.08
CA VAL A 416 -18.24 4.94 -16.35
C VAL A 416 -17.43 3.66 -16.19
N ARG A 417 -17.42 2.84 -17.26
CA ARG A 417 -16.61 1.60 -17.36
C ARG A 417 -15.58 1.72 -18.47
#